data_47c9f0cdb330d0b9ac1ed2ac614cd34e
#
_entry.id   47c9f0cdb330d0b9ac1ed2ac614cd34e
#
_cell.length_a   1.000
_cell.length_b   1.000
_cell.length_c   1.000
_cell.angle_alpha   90.00
_cell.angle_beta   90.00
_cell.angle_gamma   90.00
#
_symmetry.space_group_name_H-M   'P 1'
#
loop_
_entity.id
_entity.type
_entity.pdbx_description
1 polymer ?
#
loop_
_entity_poly.entity_id
_entity_poly.type
_entity_poly.pdbx_seq_one_letter_code
_entity_poly.pdbx_strand_id
1 'polypeptide(L)'
;PRTLRATIESAFRAGSVARERLSADTWRLLDHVHELVLDFELYQRLELQEALESLNRLVLGFSAFSGLAMENMTHGPGWRFADIGRRIERAFNVTRLVKSTLVDATDPRTFEGILEVADSSITYRSRYRGLVAFEPVLDLVLTDETNPRSVAFQLARLDEHLRLLPRAEREVGLSPAARIALRLLAGVRLADLRELARPSENRKREKLDELLTALEEGLPALADQLTASYLAHAETSVSLGHLEERL
;
A
#
# COMPACT_ATOMS: atom_id res chain seq x y z
N PRO A 1 -16.25 0.11 10.15
CA PRO A 1 -14.92 0.70 9.95
C PRO A 1 -13.95 0.09 10.95
N ARG A 2 -12.81 -0.42 10.46
CA ARG A 2 -11.76 -0.92 11.36
C ARG A 2 -11.11 0.28 12.03
N THR A 3 -11.03 0.30 13.35
CA THR A 3 -10.30 1.32 14.08
C THR A 3 -8.79 1.13 13.88
N LEU A 4 -7.99 2.18 14.12
CA LEU A 4 -6.52 2.10 14.09
C LEU A 4 -6.02 0.97 15.00
N ARG A 5 -6.56 0.87 16.22
CA ARG A 5 -6.29 -0.21 17.16
C ARG A 5 -6.53 -1.59 16.56
N ALA A 6 -7.74 -1.85 16.05
CA ALA A 6 -8.07 -3.16 15.48
C ALA A 6 -7.17 -3.54 14.29
N THR A 7 -6.69 -2.54 13.54
CA THR A 7 -5.74 -2.75 12.45
C THR A 7 -4.37 -3.16 12.99
N ILE A 8 -3.86 -2.47 14.02
CA ILE A 8 -2.55 -2.77 14.62
C ILE A 8 -2.59 -4.12 15.35
N GLU A 9 -3.65 -4.42 16.09
CA GLU A 9 -3.85 -5.75 16.71
C GLU A 9 -3.87 -6.87 15.66
N SER A 10 -4.49 -6.62 14.50
CA SER A 10 -4.49 -7.59 13.39
C SER A 10 -3.09 -7.77 12.79
N ALA A 11 -2.34 -6.69 12.64
CA ALA A 11 -0.94 -6.74 12.18
C ALA A 11 -0.05 -7.48 13.18
N PHE A 12 -0.23 -7.23 14.48
CA PHE A 12 0.49 -7.92 15.54
C PHE A 12 0.21 -9.44 15.56
N ARG A 13 -1.07 -9.83 15.44
CA ARG A 13 -1.44 -11.26 15.31
C ARG A 13 -0.80 -11.92 14.09
N ALA A 14 -0.83 -11.25 12.93
CA ALA A 14 -0.17 -11.75 11.72
C ALA A 14 1.35 -11.91 11.91
N GLY A 15 1.99 -10.93 12.55
CA GLY A 15 3.40 -10.97 12.91
C GLY A 15 3.73 -12.10 13.87
N SER A 16 2.84 -12.38 14.84
CA SER A 16 3.00 -13.49 15.81
C SER A 16 3.02 -14.85 15.11
N VAL A 17 2.15 -15.06 14.13
CA VAL A 17 2.15 -16.28 13.30
C VAL A 17 3.43 -16.40 12.47
N ALA A 18 3.98 -15.29 11.99
CA ALA A 18 5.21 -15.25 11.22
C ALA A 18 6.49 -15.02 12.07
N ARG A 19 6.40 -15.19 13.39
CA ARG A 19 7.44 -14.83 14.37
C ARG A 19 8.82 -15.42 14.04
N GLU A 20 8.86 -16.65 13.57
CA GLU A 20 10.11 -17.35 13.22
C GLU A 20 10.83 -16.74 12.00
N ARG A 21 10.13 -15.92 11.23
CA ARG A 21 10.68 -15.24 10.04
C ARG A 21 11.15 -13.82 10.32
N LEU A 22 10.88 -13.32 11.52
CA LEU A 22 11.27 -11.99 11.95
C LEU A 22 12.52 -12.05 12.82
N SER A 23 13.45 -11.12 12.63
CA SER A 23 14.56 -10.94 13.55
C SER A 23 14.06 -10.55 14.95
N ALA A 24 14.88 -10.77 15.97
CA ALA A 24 14.53 -10.37 17.34
C ALA A 24 14.24 -8.87 17.46
N ASP A 25 14.98 -8.04 16.70
CA ASP A 25 14.79 -6.58 16.71
C ASP A 25 13.50 -6.17 15.98
N THR A 26 13.21 -6.78 14.84
CA THR A 26 11.97 -6.55 14.10
C THR A 26 10.75 -6.93 14.94
N TRP A 27 10.84 -8.05 15.68
CA TRP A 27 9.78 -8.47 16.58
C TRP A 27 9.59 -7.51 17.75
N ARG A 28 10.66 -7.13 18.44
CA ARG A 28 10.59 -6.17 19.55
C ARG A 28 9.95 -4.84 19.12
N LEU A 29 10.23 -4.40 17.91
CA LEU A 29 9.65 -3.18 17.39
C LEU A 29 8.15 -3.33 17.09
N LEU A 30 7.72 -4.47 16.54
CA LEU A 30 6.30 -4.75 16.32
C LEU A 30 5.52 -4.82 17.65
N ASP A 31 6.12 -5.44 18.66
CA ASP A 31 5.59 -5.52 20.02
C ASP A 31 5.45 -4.12 20.64
N HIS A 32 6.49 -3.31 20.53
CA HIS A 32 6.45 -1.92 21.00
C HIS A 32 5.37 -1.08 20.31
N VAL A 33 5.21 -1.21 18.98
CA VAL A 33 4.12 -0.53 18.24
C VAL A 33 2.74 -1.00 18.71
N HIS A 34 2.61 -2.28 19.06
CA HIS A 34 1.37 -2.82 19.63
C HIS A 34 1.09 -2.24 21.02
N GLU A 35 2.09 -2.19 21.90
CA GLU A 35 1.98 -1.59 23.23
C GLU A 35 1.55 -0.12 23.17
N LEU A 36 2.14 0.67 22.26
CA LEU A 36 1.76 2.08 22.06
C LEU A 36 0.26 2.28 21.80
N VAL A 37 -0.39 1.30 21.17
CA VAL A 37 -1.84 1.39 20.88
C VAL A 37 -2.70 0.94 22.04
N LEU A 38 -2.22 0.03 22.86
CA LEU A 38 -2.92 -0.36 24.08
C LEU A 38 -2.99 0.79 25.09
N ASP A 39 -1.94 1.60 25.16
CA ASP A 39 -1.90 2.80 26.03
C ASP A 39 -2.93 3.86 25.66
N PHE A 40 -3.40 3.90 24.39
CA PHE A 40 -4.47 4.83 23.98
C PHE A 40 -5.81 4.62 24.73
N GLU A 41 -6.08 3.45 25.28
CA GLU A 41 -7.31 3.21 26.04
C GLU A 41 -7.33 3.86 27.42
N LEU A 42 -6.17 4.17 27.97
CA LEU A 42 -6.07 4.84 29.28
C LEU A 42 -6.54 6.30 29.20
N TYR A 43 -6.63 6.86 27.99
CA TYR A 43 -7.05 8.24 27.77
C TYR A 43 -8.43 8.29 27.13
N GLN A 44 -9.47 8.37 27.95
CA GLN A 44 -10.87 8.51 27.48
C GLN A 44 -11.12 9.84 26.72
N ARG A 45 -10.19 10.80 26.81
CA ARG A 45 -10.17 12.06 26.06
C ARG A 45 -8.72 12.44 25.79
N LEU A 46 -8.24 12.19 24.58
CA LEU A 46 -6.94 12.71 24.12
C LEU A 46 -7.12 14.16 23.69
N GLU A 47 -6.29 15.04 24.21
CA GLU A 47 -6.06 16.37 23.62
C GLU A 47 -5.46 16.18 22.21
N LEU A 48 -5.77 17.11 21.30
CA LEU A 48 -5.29 17.04 19.91
C LEU A 48 -3.76 16.86 19.83
N GLN A 49 -3.02 17.57 20.68
CA GLN A 49 -1.58 17.50 20.74
C GLN A 49 -1.08 16.08 21.12
N GLU A 50 -1.68 15.48 22.13
CA GLU A 50 -1.33 14.12 22.58
C GLU A 50 -1.65 13.07 21.50
N ALA A 51 -2.77 13.24 20.79
CA ALA A 51 -3.13 12.38 19.66
C ALA A 51 -2.10 12.47 18.53
N LEU A 52 -1.65 13.69 18.18
CA LEU A 52 -0.63 13.92 17.15
C LEU A 52 0.72 13.31 17.55
N GLU A 53 1.16 13.50 18.81
CA GLU A 53 2.40 12.91 19.32
C GLU A 53 2.37 11.38 19.26
N SER A 54 1.24 10.79 19.63
CA SER A 54 1.05 9.35 19.61
C SER A 54 1.03 8.79 18.18
N LEU A 55 0.35 9.47 17.25
CA LEU A 55 0.38 9.11 15.83
C LEU A 55 1.80 9.22 15.25
N ASN A 56 2.57 10.23 15.63
CA ASN A 56 3.96 10.38 15.21
C ASN A 56 4.84 9.22 15.72
N ARG A 57 4.65 8.77 16.96
CA ARG A 57 5.38 7.59 17.49
C ARG A 57 5.05 6.34 16.69
N LEU A 58 3.77 6.13 16.32
CA LEU A 58 3.38 5.01 15.46
C LEU A 58 4.00 5.10 14.07
N VAL A 59 4.02 6.29 13.44
CA VAL A 59 4.66 6.50 12.13
C VAL A 59 6.15 6.17 12.20
N LEU A 60 6.86 6.62 13.24
CA LEU A 60 8.27 6.30 13.45
C LEU A 60 8.48 4.80 13.68
N GLY A 61 7.64 4.17 14.51
CA GLY A 61 7.68 2.73 14.77
C GLY A 61 7.49 1.90 13.50
N PHE A 62 6.49 2.21 12.68
CA PHE A 62 6.28 1.52 11.40
C PHE A 62 7.37 1.80 10.37
N SER A 63 7.96 3.00 10.38
CA SER A 63 9.08 3.32 9.51
C SER A 63 10.32 2.51 9.88
N ALA A 64 10.61 2.41 11.17
CA ALA A 64 11.70 1.58 11.68
C ALA A 64 11.45 0.08 11.42
N PHE A 65 10.22 -0.42 11.64
CA PHE A 65 9.83 -1.79 11.30
C PHE A 65 10.07 -2.08 9.81
N SER A 66 9.67 -1.15 8.93
CA SER A 66 9.88 -1.29 7.50
C SER A 66 11.36 -1.32 7.13
N GLY A 67 12.19 -0.49 7.78
CA GLY A 67 13.64 -0.48 7.60
C GLY A 67 14.29 -1.80 8.04
N LEU A 68 13.97 -2.28 9.24
CA LEU A 68 14.49 -3.56 9.74
C LEU A 68 14.04 -4.75 8.90
N ALA A 69 12.79 -4.75 8.42
CA ALA A 69 12.31 -5.80 7.53
C ALA A 69 13.06 -5.81 6.19
N MET A 70 13.44 -4.64 5.66
CA MET A 70 14.25 -4.54 4.44
C MET A 70 15.70 -5.01 4.64
N GLU A 71 16.31 -4.70 5.80
CA GLU A 71 17.73 -4.99 6.04
C GLU A 71 17.96 -6.41 6.61
N ASN A 72 17.05 -6.91 7.45
CA ASN A 72 17.28 -8.13 8.23
C ASN A 72 16.57 -9.37 7.68
N MET A 73 15.55 -9.22 6.84
CA MET A 73 14.87 -10.37 6.25
C MET A 73 15.57 -10.83 4.97
N THR A 74 15.78 -12.12 4.83
CA THR A 74 16.17 -12.69 3.53
C THR A 74 15.08 -12.42 2.50
N HIS A 75 15.47 -11.84 1.34
CA HIS A 75 14.54 -11.45 0.27
C HIS A 75 13.96 -12.64 -0.50
N GLY A 76 13.49 -13.64 0.23
CA GLY A 76 12.77 -14.82 -0.27
C GLY A 76 11.25 -14.57 -0.43
N PRO A 77 10.46 -15.63 -0.67
CA PRO A 77 9.02 -15.52 -0.88
C PRO A 77 8.29 -14.83 0.29
N GLY A 78 8.63 -15.13 1.53
CA GLY A 78 7.98 -14.52 2.71
C GLY A 78 8.16 -13.00 2.76
N TRP A 79 9.38 -12.51 2.52
CA TRP A 79 9.65 -11.07 2.42
C TRP A 79 8.86 -10.43 1.26
N ARG A 80 8.78 -11.12 0.10
CA ARG A 80 8.03 -10.62 -1.06
C ARG A 80 6.55 -10.48 -0.76
N PHE A 81 5.93 -11.43 -0.06
CA PHE A 81 4.53 -11.32 0.36
C PHE A 81 4.29 -10.12 1.28
N ALA A 82 5.18 -9.89 2.24
CA ALA A 82 5.09 -8.72 3.12
C ALA A 82 5.22 -7.40 2.34
N ASP A 83 6.17 -7.31 1.39
CA ASP A 83 6.34 -6.12 0.56
C ASP A 83 5.17 -5.93 -0.43
N ILE A 84 4.66 -7.00 -1.05
CA ILE A 84 3.46 -6.96 -1.90
C ILE A 84 2.26 -6.39 -1.13
N GLY A 85 1.97 -6.88 0.07
CA GLY A 85 0.89 -6.35 0.90
C GLY A 85 1.03 -4.85 1.15
N ARG A 86 2.22 -4.41 1.56
CA ARG A 86 2.53 -3.00 1.77
C ARG A 86 2.36 -2.16 0.50
N ARG A 87 2.73 -2.68 -0.66
CA ARG A 87 2.58 -1.99 -1.96
C ARG A 87 1.13 -1.85 -2.37
N ILE A 88 0.33 -2.90 -2.22
CA ILE A 88 -1.11 -2.87 -2.51
C ILE A 88 -1.79 -1.81 -1.64
N GLU A 89 -1.57 -1.86 -0.33
CA GLU A 89 -2.16 -0.89 0.61
C GLU A 89 -1.74 0.54 0.29
N ARG A 90 -0.47 0.77 -0.01
CA ARG A 90 0.01 2.12 -0.35
C ARG A 90 -0.59 2.62 -1.66
N ALA A 91 -0.61 1.80 -2.71
CA ALA A 91 -1.24 2.15 -3.98
C ALA A 91 -2.73 2.46 -3.78
N PHE A 92 -3.44 1.63 -3.03
CA PHE A 92 -4.86 1.82 -2.75
C PHE A 92 -5.15 3.12 -2.00
N ASN A 93 -4.39 3.40 -0.93
CA ASN A 93 -4.58 4.61 -0.15
C ASN A 93 -4.27 5.89 -0.94
N VAL A 94 -3.21 5.89 -1.77
CA VAL A 94 -2.90 7.03 -2.65
C VAL A 94 -3.97 7.18 -3.73
N THR A 95 -4.44 6.10 -4.34
CA THR A 95 -5.55 6.12 -5.30
C THR A 95 -6.80 6.77 -4.69
N ARG A 96 -7.19 6.36 -3.49
CA ARG A 96 -8.34 6.95 -2.79
C ARG A 96 -8.13 8.41 -2.42
N LEU A 97 -6.93 8.78 -1.98
CA LEU A 97 -6.58 10.17 -1.68
C LEU A 97 -6.74 11.03 -2.94
N VAL A 98 -6.14 10.62 -4.05
CA VAL A 98 -6.25 11.33 -5.34
C VAL A 98 -7.71 11.42 -5.80
N LYS A 99 -8.46 10.32 -5.71
CA LYS A 99 -9.87 10.28 -6.12
C LYS A 99 -10.74 11.23 -5.31
N SER A 100 -10.62 11.18 -3.99
CA SER A 100 -11.44 12.00 -3.08
C SER A 100 -11.08 13.49 -3.10
N THR A 101 -9.91 13.85 -3.62
CA THR A 101 -9.42 15.23 -3.54
C THR A 101 -9.23 15.89 -4.90
N LEU A 102 -8.73 15.17 -5.93
CA LEU A 102 -8.36 15.78 -7.21
C LEU A 102 -9.41 15.68 -8.32
N VAL A 103 -10.35 14.73 -8.24
CA VAL A 103 -11.35 14.55 -9.31
C VAL A 103 -12.18 15.82 -9.53
N ASP A 104 -12.60 16.48 -8.44
CA ASP A 104 -13.42 17.69 -8.48
C ASP A 104 -12.67 18.96 -8.03
N ALA A 105 -11.35 18.86 -7.76
CA ALA A 105 -10.58 19.96 -7.19
C ALA A 105 -10.41 21.14 -8.14
N THR A 106 -10.63 22.33 -7.59
CA THR A 106 -10.39 23.61 -8.28
C THR A 106 -9.45 24.53 -7.49
N ASP A 107 -9.26 24.26 -6.20
CA ASP A 107 -8.45 25.10 -5.30
C ASP A 107 -6.99 24.63 -5.29
N PRO A 108 -6.02 25.49 -5.63
CA PRO A 108 -4.58 25.15 -5.54
C PRO A 108 -4.12 24.66 -4.15
N ARG A 109 -4.77 25.09 -3.08
CA ARG A 109 -4.45 24.61 -1.71
C ARG A 109 -4.68 23.12 -1.54
N THR A 110 -5.61 22.53 -2.29
CA THR A 110 -5.83 21.08 -2.32
C THR A 110 -4.60 20.35 -2.88
N PHE A 111 -3.93 20.94 -3.85
CA PHE A 111 -2.75 20.36 -4.48
C PHE A 111 -1.54 20.36 -3.53
N GLU A 112 -1.37 21.44 -2.75
CA GLU A 112 -0.35 21.51 -1.70
C GLU A 112 -0.62 20.47 -0.61
N GLY A 113 -1.87 20.36 -0.15
CA GLY A 113 -2.29 19.38 0.85
C GLY A 113 -2.03 17.93 0.41
N ILE A 114 -2.28 17.59 -0.84
CA ILE A 114 -1.97 16.25 -1.38
C ILE A 114 -0.46 15.98 -1.35
N LEU A 115 0.36 16.93 -1.76
CA LEU A 115 1.82 16.78 -1.74
C LEU A 115 2.35 16.56 -0.32
N GLU A 116 1.75 17.22 0.67
CA GLU A 116 2.09 17.06 2.06
C GLU A 116 1.68 15.68 2.58
N VAL A 117 0.43 15.26 2.37
CA VAL A 117 -0.07 13.93 2.78
C VAL A 117 0.68 12.80 2.09
N ALA A 118 1.05 12.98 0.82
CA ALA A 118 1.84 12.01 0.05
C ALA A 118 3.35 12.12 0.31
N ASP A 119 3.81 12.97 1.26
CA ASP A 119 5.22 13.18 1.57
C ASP A 119 6.06 13.46 0.30
N SER A 120 5.51 14.27 -0.60
CA SER A 120 6.09 14.56 -1.92
C SER A 120 6.40 16.04 -2.14
N SER A 121 6.20 16.90 -1.13
CA SER A 121 6.40 18.34 -1.22
C SER A 121 7.85 18.73 -1.53
N ILE A 122 8.84 18.03 -0.95
CA ILE A 122 10.26 18.27 -1.22
C ILE A 122 10.59 17.86 -2.65
N THR A 123 10.12 16.70 -3.09
CA THR A 123 10.32 16.19 -4.45
C THR A 123 9.69 17.14 -5.47
N TYR A 124 8.49 17.63 -5.21
CA TYR A 124 7.85 18.63 -6.06
C TYR A 124 8.70 19.88 -6.22
N ARG A 125 9.11 20.50 -5.13
CA ARG A 125 9.92 21.73 -5.13
C ARG A 125 11.28 21.57 -5.79
N SER A 126 11.90 20.40 -5.68
CA SER A 126 13.18 20.14 -6.35
C SER A 126 13.05 19.96 -7.85
N ARG A 127 11.92 19.41 -8.33
CA ARG A 127 11.69 19.06 -9.73
C ARG A 127 10.96 20.17 -10.51
N TYR A 128 9.93 20.76 -9.90
CA TYR A 128 9.07 21.77 -10.53
C TYR A 128 9.30 23.13 -9.87
N ARG A 129 10.00 24.01 -10.56
CA ARG A 129 10.31 25.37 -10.08
C ARG A 129 9.16 26.31 -10.41
N GLY A 130 8.14 26.40 -9.56
CA GLY A 130 6.99 27.27 -9.82
C GLY A 130 5.87 27.08 -8.80
N LEU A 131 4.74 27.71 -9.10
CA LEU A 131 3.53 27.53 -8.33
C LEU A 131 3.03 26.08 -8.47
N VAL A 132 2.38 25.59 -7.42
CA VAL A 132 1.82 24.24 -7.43
C VAL A 132 0.69 24.16 -8.46
N ALA A 133 0.83 23.27 -9.43
CA ALA A 133 -0.09 23.08 -10.55
C ALA A 133 -0.61 21.64 -10.59
N PHE A 134 -1.80 21.47 -11.15
CA PHE A 134 -2.52 20.19 -11.16
C PHE A 134 -1.75 19.05 -11.86
N GLU A 135 -1.34 19.25 -13.11
CA GLU A 135 -0.68 18.20 -13.90
C GLU A 135 0.63 17.70 -13.25
N PRO A 136 1.56 18.57 -12.80
CA PRO A 136 2.76 18.12 -12.10
C PRO A 136 2.47 17.41 -10.77
N VAL A 137 1.43 17.81 -10.04
CA VAL A 137 1.02 17.09 -8.81
C VAL A 137 0.49 15.73 -9.16
N LEU A 138 -0.39 15.63 -10.17
CA LEU A 138 -0.94 14.37 -10.62
C LEU A 138 0.17 13.44 -11.14
N ASP A 139 1.11 13.95 -11.94
CA ASP A 139 2.27 13.18 -12.38
C ASP A 139 3.02 12.59 -11.19
N LEU A 140 3.40 13.42 -10.24
CA LEU A 140 4.22 13.01 -9.12
C LEU A 140 3.56 11.96 -8.20
N VAL A 141 2.23 12.02 -8.01
CA VAL A 141 1.53 11.08 -7.10
C VAL A 141 0.91 9.88 -7.83
N LEU A 142 0.71 9.96 -9.15
CA LEU A 142 0.04 8.90 -9.91
C LEU A 142 0.99 8.19 -10.88
N THR A 143 1.71 8.89 -11.74
CA THR A 143 2.41 8.30 -12.90
C THR A 143 3.92 8.18 -12.78
N ASP A 144 4.55 8.89 -11.86
CA ASP A 144 6.01 8.88 -11.68
C ASP A 144 6.52 7.58 -11.05
N GLU A 145 7.14 6.71 -11.84
CA GLU A 145 7.73 5.46 -11.35
C GLU A 145 9.00 5.64 -10.52
N THR A 146 9.54 6.85 -10.41
CA THR A 146 10.72 7.13 -9.58
C THR A 146 10.35 7.63 -8.18
N ASN A 147 9.11 8.11 -7.99
CA ASN A 147 8.64 8.55 -6.69
C ASN A 147 8.08 7.36 -5.87
N PRO A 148 8.71 6.96 -4.74
CA PRO A 148 8.21 5.85 -3.91
C PRO A 148 6.82 6.07 -3.30
N ARG A 149 6.24 7.24 -3.49
CA ARG A 149 4.89 7.60 -3.01
C ARG A 149 3.83 7.52 -4.10
N SER A 150 4.23 7.39 -5.37
CA SER A 150 3.28 7.31 -6.49
C SER A 150 2.63 5.94 -6.62
N VAL A 151 1.47 5.92 -7.26
CA VAL A 151 0.76 4.68 -7.62
C VAL A 151 1.57 3.87 -8.62
N ALA A 152 2.14 4.51 -9.65
CA ALA A 152 2.96 3.85 -10.68
C ALA A 152 4.15 3.12 -10.09
N PHE A 153 4.88 3.73 -9.16
CA PHE A 153 5.99 3.08 -8.46
C PHE A 153 5.54 1.82 -7.73
N GLN A 154 4.41 1.89 -7.00
CA GLN A 154 3.91 0.72 -6.27
C GLN A 154 3.54 -0.41 -7.25
N LEU A 155 2.85 -0.09 -8.33
CA LEU A 155 2.42 -1.07 -9.34
C LEU A 155 3.62 -1.69 -10.07
N ALA A 156 4.65 -0.90 -10.39
CA ALA A 156 5.89 -1.41 -11.01
C ALA A 156 6.59 -2.41 -10.08
N ARG A 157 6.71 -2.11 -8.78
CA ARG A 157 7.28 -3.04 -7.80
C ARG A 157 6.42 -4.27 -7.58
N LEU A 158 5.09 -4.13 -7.62
CA LEU A 158 4.17 -5.28 -7.58
C LEU A 158 4.40 -6.22 -8.77
N ASP A 159 4.50 -5.69 -9.99
CA ASP A 159 4.77 -6.51 -11.18
C ASP A 159 6.10 -7.28 -11.06
N GLU A 160 7.17 -6.62 -10.57
CA GLU A 160 8.45 -7.26 -10.31
C GLU A 160 8.34 -8.40 -9.29
N HIS A 161 7.68 -8.17 -8.16
CA HIS A 161 7.53 -9.20 -7.12
C HIS A 161 6.71 -10.37 -7.58
N LEU A 162 5.59 -10.13 -8.27
CA LEU A 162 4.69 -11.17 -8.74
C LEU A 162 5.36 -12.12 -9.75
N ARG A 163 6.30 -11.62 -10.55
CA ARG A 163 7.09 -12.45 -11.48
C ARG A 163 8.07 -13.39 -10.75
N LEU A 164 8.44 -13.05 -9.52
CA LEU A 164 9.43 -13.77 -8.72
C LEU A 164 8.80 -14.65 -7.63
N LEU A 165 7.46 -14.70 -7.53
CA LEU A 165 6.79 -15.63 -6.64
C LEU A 165 6.86 -17.07 -7.19
N PRO A 166 6.91 -18.09 -6.29
CA PRO A 166 6.85 -19.49 -6.69
C PRO A 166 5.59 -19.77 -7.51
N ARG A 167 5.73 -20.61 -8.54
CA ARG A 167 4.62 -21.06 -9.42
C ARG A 167 4.57 -22.56 -9.45
N ALA A 168 3.38 -23.11 -9.75
CA ALA A 168 3.27 -24.52 -10.06
C ALA A 168 4.04 -24.83 -11.36
N GLU A 169 4.72 -25.97 -11.44
CA GLU A 169 5.58 -26.37 -12.56
C GLU A 169 4.88 -26.39 -13.92
N ARG A 170 3.52 -26.45 -13.94
CA ARG A 170 2.70 -26.50 -15.16
C ARG A 170 2.12 -25.15 -15.58
N GLU A 171 2.34 -24.07 -14.83
CA GLU A 171 1.82 -22.75 -15.19
C GLU A 171 2.67 -22.07 -16.28
N VAL A 172 2.11 -21.97 -17.48
CA VAL A 172 2.71 -21.24 -18.60
C VAL A 172 2.15 -19.81 -18.66
N GLY A 173 3.02 -18.82 -18.80
CA GLY A 173 2.64 -17.42 -18.94
C GLY A 173 2.51 -16.68 -17.62
N LEU A 174 1.74 -15.60 -17.58
CA LEU A 174 1.54 -14.78 -16.39
C LEU A 174 0.50 -15.41 -15.46
N SER A 175 0.76 -15.43 -14.15
CA SER A 175 -0.23 -15.81 -13.14
C SER A 175 -1.44 -14.85 -13.19
N PRO A 176 -2.62 -15.27 -12.70
CA PRO A 176 -3.81 -14.41 -12.65
C PRO A 176 -3.53 -13.08 -11.91
N ALA A 177 -2.84 -13.14 -10.78
CA ALA A 177 -2.42 -11.95 -10.02
C ALA A 177 -1.50 -11.04 -10.86
N ALA A 178 -0.50 -11.59 -11.55
CA ALA A 178 0.41 -10.82 -12.40
C ALA A 178 -0.33 -10.15 -13.59
N ARG A 179 -1.36 -10.81 -14.15
CA ARG A 179 -2.19 -10.19 -15.19
C ARG A 179 -2.98 -8.99 -14.68
N ILE A 180 -3.51 -9.06 -13.46
CA ILE A 180 -4.20 -7.92 -12.84
C ILE A 180 -3.21 -6.77 -12.64
N ALA A 181 -2.07 -7.02 -11.99
CA ALA A 181 -1.07 -6.00 -11.74
C ALA A 181 -0.56 -5.33 -13.03
N LEU A 182 -0.27 -6.14 -14.07
CA LEU A 182 0.17 -5.62 -15.36
C LEU A 182 -0.90 -4.75 -16.03
N ARG A 183 -2.17 -5.13 -15.94
CA ARG A 183 -3.29 -4.33 -16.50
C ARG A 183 -3.39 -2.98 -15.80
N LEU A 184 -3.31 -2.95 -14.47
CA LEU A 184 -3.35 -1.72 -13.68
C LEU A 184 -2.14 -0.83 -13.98
N LEU A 185 -0.94 -1.40 -14.03
CA LEU A 185 0.29 -0.70 -14.39
C LEU A 185 0.22 -0.12 -15.81
N ALA A 186 -0.24 -0.90 -16.78
CA ALA A 186 -0.41 -0.43 -18.15
C ALA A 186 -1.43 0.72 -18.23
N GLY A 187 -2.54 0.65 -17.49
CA GLY A 187 -3.52 1.73 -17.41
C GLY A 187 -2.90 3.04 -16.95
N VAL A 188 -2.04 3.01 -15.93
CA VAL A 188 -1.34 4.19 -15.42
C VAL A 188 -0.26 4.68 -16.41
N ARG A 189 0.54 3.77 -16.98
CA ARG A 189 1.61 4.11 -17.93
C ARG A 189 1.12 4.71 -19.23
N LEU A 190 -0.05 4.28 -19.70
CA LEU A 190 -0.65 4.74 -20.96
C LEU A 190 -1.54 5.97 -20.77
N ALA A 191 -1.72 6.43 -19.55
CA ALA A 191 -2.56 7.58 -19.26
C ALA A 191 -1.92 8.87 -19.76
N ASP A 192 -2.68 9.66 -20.50
CA ASP A 192 -2.30 11.03 -20.89
C ASP A 192 -2.69 12.00 -19.77
N LEU A 193 -1.68 12.58 -19.12
CA LEU A 193 -1.87 13.53 -18.01
C LEU A 193 -2.74 14.74 -18.39
N ARG A 194 -2.64 15.22 -19.62
CA ARG A 194 -3.45 16.35 -20.10
C ARG A 194 -4.92 15.97 -20.22
N GLU A 195 -5.18 14.75 -20.68
CA GLU A 195 -6.55 14.23 -20.74
C GLU A 195 -7.12 13.97 -19.36
N LEU A 196 -6.31 13.40 -18.44
CA LEU A 196 -6.71 13.20 -17.04
C LEU A 196 -6.97 14.52 -16.30
N ALA A 197 -6.20 15.57 -16.61
CA ALA A 197 -6.36 16.88 -16.00
C ALA A 197 -7.56 17.67 -16.53
N ARG A 198 -8.13 17.27 -17.67
CA ARG A 198 -9.19 18.03 -18.34
C ARG A 198 -10.54 17.85 -17.63
N PRO A 199 -11.13 18.93 -17.08
CA PRO A 199 -12.47 18.85 -16.50
C PRO A 199 -13.53 18.78 -17.60
N SER A 200 -14.63 18.05 -17.34
CA SER A 200 -15.86 18.07 -18.12
C SER A 200 -16.68 19.35 -17.85
N GLU A 201 -17.82 19.48 -18.49
CA GLU A 201 -18.76 20.57 -18.26
C GLU A 201 -19.22 20.66 -16.79
N ASN A 202 -19.30 19.53 -16.10
CA ASN A 202 -19.64 19.41 -14.70
C ASN A 202 -18.46 19.66 -13.74
N ARG A 203 -17.33 20.17 -14.24
CA ARG A 203 -16.07 20.39 -13.53
C ARG A 203 -15.41 19.13 -12.97
N LYS A 204 -15.94 17.96 -13.27
CA LYS A 204 -15.39 16.67 -12.88
C LYS A 204 -14.38 16.19 -13.92
N ARG A 205 -13.27 15.59 -13.49
CA ARG A 205 -12.27 14.95 -14.36
C ARG A 205 -12.64 13.49 -14.59
N GLU A 206 -13.55 13.25 -15.51
CA GLU A 206 -14.16 11.94 -15.75
C GLU A 206 -13.12 10.86 -16.08
N LYS A 207 -12.17 11.16 -16.98
CA LYS A 207 -11.09 10.19 -17.31
C LYS A 207 -10.21 9.84 -16.13
N LEU A 208 -9.95 10.82 -15.25
CA LEU A 208 -9.22 10.58 -14.02
C LEU A 208 -10.03 9.68 -13.09
N ASP A 209 -11.32 9.98 -12.90
CA ASP A 209 -12.22 9.18 -12.06
C ASP A 209 -12.36 7.73 -12.56
N GLU A 210 -12.46 7.52 -13.87
CA GLU A 210 -12.49 6.19 -14.49
C GLU A 210 -11.22 5.40 -14.20
N LEU A 211 -10.04 6.00 -14.40
CA LEU A 211 -8.75 5.35 -14.09
C LEU A 211 -8.63 5.00 -12.61
N LEU A 212 -8.98 5.95 -11.73
CA LEU A 212 -8.91 5.75 -10.29
C LEU A 212 -9.93 4.70 -9.80
N THR A 213 -11.10 4.63 -10.42
CA THR A 213 -12.10 3.59 -10.14
C THR A 213 -11.56 2.20 -10.52
N ALA A 214 -10.96 2.07 -11.69
CA ALA A 214 -10.34 0.81 -12.12
C ALA A 214 -9.21 0.35 -11.17
N LEU A 215 -8.43 1.30 -10.64
CA LEU A 215 -7.40 1.03 -9.62
C LEU A 215 -8.02 0.61 -8.28
N GLU A 216 -9.08 1.30 -7.83
CA GLU A 216 -9.79 1.02 -6.57
C GLU A 216 -10.43 -0.38 -6.56
N GLU A 217 -10.92 -0.84 -7.70
CA GLU A 217 -11.49 -2.18 -7.87
C GLU A 217 -10.40 -3.24 -8.07
N GLY A 218 -9.38 -2.92 -8.85
CA GLY A 218 -8.37 -3.89 -9.26
C GLY A 218 -7.36 -4.23 -8.17
N LEU A 219 -7.02 -3.29 -7.26
CA LEU A 219 -6.05 -3.53 -6.18
C LEU A 219 -6.59 -4.53 -5.13
N PRO A 220 -7.84 -4.42 -4.64
CA PRO A 220 -8.43 -5.46 -3.80
C PRO A 220 -8.55 -6.81 -4.53
N ALA A 221 -8.98 -6.82 -5.79
CA ALA A 221 -9.06 -8.04 -6.58
C ALA A 221 -7.69 -8.74 -6.75
N LEU A 222 -6.60 -7.97 -6.84
CA LEU A 222 -5.24 -8.49 -6.81
C LEU A 222 -4.91 -9.17 -5.47
N ALA A 223 -5.28 -8.55 -4.35
CA ALA A 223 -5.06 -9.11 -3.01
C ALA A 223 -5.85 -10.41 -2.81
N ASP A 224 -7.12 -10.44 -3.23
CA ASP A 224 -7.98 -11.62 -3.16
C ASP A 224 -7.43 -12.77 -4.02
N GLN A 225 -6.94 -12.46 -5.23
CA GLN A 225 -6.34 -13.45 -6.12
C GLN A 225 -5.05 -14.05 -5.54
N LEU A 226 -4.21 -13.24 -4.86
CA LEU A 226 -3.02 -13.72 -4.17
C LEU A 226 -3.40 -14.62 -3.00
N THR A 227 -4.39 -14.23 -2.22
CA THR A 227 -4.92 -15.03 -1.11
C THR A 227 -5.41 -16.38 -1.60
N ALA A 228 -6.22 -16.40 -2.66
CA ALA A 228 -6.73 -17.64 -3.25
C ALA A 228 -5.61 -18.54 -3.81
N SER A 229 -4.57 -17.94 -4.42
CA SER A 229 -3.50 -18.72 -5.06
C SER A 229 -2.49 -19.32 -4.09
N TYR A 230 -2.22 -18.64 -2.95
CA TYR A 230 -1.10 -18.99 -2.07
C TYR A 230 -1.49 -19.32 -0.63
N LEU A 231 -2.61 -18.78 -0.13
CA LEU A 231 -3.00 -18.94 1.26
C LEU A 231 -4.14 -19.94 1.46
N ALA A 232 -5.06 -20.11 0.49
CA ALA A 232 -6.16 -21.05 0.59
C ALA A 232 -5.73 -22.52 0.64
N HIS A 233 -4.54 -22.85 0.10
CA HIS A 233 -3.99 -24.21 0.14
C HIS A 233 -3.23 -24.54 1.42
N ALA A 234 -2.85 -23.55 2.22
CA ALA A 234 -2.15 -23.77 3.50
C ALA A 234 -3.07 -24.42 4.55
N GLU A 235 -4.35 -24.14 4.53
CA GLU A 235 -5.33 -24.74 5.46
C GLU A 235 -5.59 -26.23 5.18
N THR A 236 -5.52 -26.65 3.93
CA THR A 236 -5.76 -28.06 3.52
C THR A 236 -4.58 -28.96 3.88
N SER A 237 -3.35 -28.47 3.84
CA SER A 237 -2.14 -29.26 4.18
C SER A 237 -1.98 -29.48 5.70
N VAL A 238 -2.46 -28.57 6.55
CA VAL A 238 -2.46 -28.73 8.00
C VAL A 238 -3.50 -29.77 8.45
N SER A 239 -4.63 -29.86 7.75
CA SER A 239 -5.69 -30.83 8.07
C SER A 239 -5.32 -32.29 7.73
N LEU A 240 -4.46 -32.52 6.74
CA LEU A 240 -3.98 -33.86 6.37
C LEU A 240 -2.91 -34.41 7.31
N GLY A 241 -2.06 -33.56 7.90
CA GLY A 241 -1.02 -33.96 8.85
C GLY A 241 -1.58 -34.52 10.16
N HIS A 242 -2.80 -34.11 10.57
CA HIS A 242 -3.43 -34.63 11.79
C HIS A 242 -4.17 -35.99 11.60
N LEU A 243 -4.34 -36.44 10.38
CA LEU A 243 -4.98 -37.75 10.08
C LEU A 243 -3.96 -38.91 10.05
N GLU A 244 -2.69 -38.66 9.82
CA GLU A 244 -1.63 -39.67 9.79
C GLU A 244 -1.12 -40.06 11.18
N GLU A 245 -1.33 -39.23 12.22
CA GLU A 245 -0.95 -39.54 13.61
C GLU A 245 -1.99 -40.43 14.36
N ARG A 246 -3.08 -40.86 13.72
CA ARG A 246 -4.14 -41.69 14.33
C ARG A 246 -4.34 -43.07 13.71
N LEU A 247 -3.42 -43.53 12.88
CA LEU A 247 -3.35 -44.89 12.34
C LEU A 247 -2.07 -45.58 12.81
#